data_52d08149fa5cb91cebe26bb31f58332f
#
_entry.id   52d08149fa5cb91cebe26bb31f58332f
#
_cell.length_a   1.000
_cell.length_b   1.000
_cell.length_c   1.000
_cell.angle_alpha   90.00
_cell.angle_beta   90.00
_cell.angle_gamma   90.00
#
_symmetry.space_group_name_H-M   'P 1'
#
loop_
_entity.id
_entity.type
_entity.pdbx_description
1 polymer ?
#
loop_
_entity_poly.entity_id
_entity_poly.type
_entity_poly.pdbx_seq_one_letter_code
_entity_poly.pdbx_strand_id
1 'polypeptide(L)'
;MSRIGKMPIAIPAGVTVEIAENNLVTVKGPKGTLSRVLPIEMEIKQEGAEVTVSRPNDLKRMKSLHGLTRTLIHNMVVGVTEGYKKTLEINGVGYRAQKNGKTLTLFLGYSHPIEMIDPEGVESALEGQNKIVISGIDKEKVGQYAAEIRSKRAPEPYKGKGIKYNYEHIRRKAGKTGKK
;
A
#
# COMPACT_ATOMS: atom_id res chain seq x y z
N MET A 1 24.98 10.39 -2.88
CA MET A 1 24.08 11.25 -2.07
C MET A 1 22.66 10.74 -2.14
N SER A 2 21.91 10.71 -1.01
CA SER A 2 20.47 10.36 -1.05
C SER A 2 19.65 11.60 -1.43
N ARG A 3 19.26 11.73 -2.67
CA ARG A 3 18.40 12.84 -3.12
C ARG A 3 17.06 12.86 -2.40
N ILE A 4 16.44 11.69 -2.23
CA ILE A 4 15.15 11.54 -1.55
C ILE A 4 15.25 11.91 -0.05
N GLY A 5 16.28 11.43 0.66
CA GLY A 5 16.44 11.69 2.09
C GLY A 5 16.57 13.17 2.45
N LYS A 6 17.20 13.95 1.58
CA LYS A 6 17.41 15.39 1.79
C LYS A 6 16.18 16.27 1.48
N MET A 7 15.15 15.72 0.84
CA MET A 7 13.96 16.51 0.53
C MET A 7 13.13 16.74 1.79
N PRO A 8 12.80 17.99 2.14
CA PRO A 8 11.91 18.27 3.26
C PRO A 8 10.53 17.67 3.01
N ILE A 9 9.80 17.44 4.07
CA ILE A 9 8.42 16.94 4.03
C ILE A 9 7.53 18.08 4.50
N ALA A 10 6.76 18.65 3.60
CA ALA A 10 5.78 19.66 3.94
C ALA A 10 4.63 19.02 4.75
N ILE A 11 4.24 19.70 5.83
CA ILE A 11 3.09 19.33 6.67
C ILE A 11 1.88 20.12 6.16
N PRO A 12 0.87 19.49 5.55
CA PRO A 12 -0.33 20.19 5.10
C PRO A 12 -1.13 20.77 6.27
N ALA A 13 -1.95 21.78 5.99
CA ALA A 13 -2.87 22.33 6.98
C ALA A 13 -3.80 21.23 7.53
N GLY A 14 -3.97 21.20 8.85
CA GLY A 14 -4.79 20.18 9.53
C GLY A 14 -4.06 18.86 9.84
N VAL A 15 -2.76 18.78 9.59
CA VAL A 15 -1.90 17.66 10.00
C VAL A 15 -0.96 18.11 11.12
N THR A 16 -0.85 17.30 12.16
CA THR A 16 0.13 17.46 13.23
C THR A 16 1.10 16.29 13.24
N VAL A 17 2.37 16.59 13.42
CA VAL A 17 3.44 15.60 13.55
C VAL A 17 4.03 15.73 14.94
N GLU A 18 4.06 14.68 15.70
CA GLU A 18 4.67 14.61 17.04
C GLU A 18 5.85 13.63 16.97
N ILE A 19 7.00 14.06 17.44
CA ILE A 19 8.22 13.25 17.51
C ILE A 19 8.52 13.03 18.98
N ALA A 20 8.36 11.80 19.44
CA ALA A 20 8.63 11.39 20.81
C ALA A 20 10.01 10.71 20.92
N GLU A 21 10.39 10.33 22.14
CA GLU A 21 11.62 9.60 22.41
C GLU A 21 11.72 8.32 21.56
N ASN A 22 12.95 7.89 21.29
CA ASN A 22 13.24 6.72 20.45
C ASN A 22 12.72 6.81 19.00
N ASN A 23 12.60 8.04 18.47
CA ASN A 23 12.07 8.28 17.12
C ASN A 23 10.67 7.67 16.88
N LEU A 24 9.82 7.65 17.91
CA LEU A 24 8.41 7.37 17.72
C LEU A 24 7.76 8.61 17.10
N VAL A 25 7.42 8.50 15.83
CA VAL A 25 6.72 9.55 15.08
C VAL A 25 5.24 9.23 15.03
N THR A 26 4.42 10.18 15.48
CA THR A 26 2.95 10.12 15.40
C THR A 26 2.45 11.23 14.50
N VAL A 27 1.70 10.86 13.48
CA VAL A 27 1.09 11.80 12.52
C VAL A 27 -0.42 11.72 12.65
N LYS A 28 -1.05 12.86 12.97
CA LYS A 28 -2.51 12.99 13.09
C LYS A 28 -3.03 13.87 11.96
N GLY A 29 -4.10 13.46 11.32
CA GLY A 29 -4.71 14.19 10.22
C GLY A 29 -6.21 13.92 10.11
N PRO A 30 -6.87 14.47 9.06
CA PRO A 30 -8.33 14.40 8.93
C PRO A 30 -8.87 12.96 8.77
N LYS A 31 -8.07 12.02 8.26
CA LYS A 31 -8.49 10.62 8.06
C LYS A 31 -8.13 9.68 9.20
N GLY A 32 -7.33 10.15 10.17
CA GLY A 32 -6.95 9.34 11.31
C GLY A 32 -5.55 9.63 11.82
N THR A 33 -5.03 8.72 12.63
CA THR A 33 -3.72 8.84 13.25
C THR A 33 -2.89 7.60 12.91
N LEU A 34 -1.63 7.83 12.56
CA LEU A 34 -0.63 6.78 12.37
C LEU A 34 0.54 7.05 13.30
N SER A 35 1.07 5.99 13.92
CA SER A 35 2.29 6.05 14.72
C SER A 35 3.25 4.96 14.29
N ARG A 36 4.55 5.29 14.25
CA ARG A 36 5.60 4.34 13.87
C ARG A 36 6.91 4.67 14.56
N VAL A 37 7.59 3.65 15.05
CA VAL A 37 8.97 3.76 15.53
C VAL A 37 9.90 3.73 14.32
N LEU A 38 10.75 4.73 14.20
CA LEU A 38 11.71 4.88 13.11
C LEU A 38 13.13 4.59 13.60
N PRO A 39 14.10 4.34 12.71
CA PRO A 39 15.48 4.05 13.11
C PRO A 39 16.06 5.16 13.99
N ILE A 40 16.57 4.79 15.16
CA ILE A 40 17.14 5.70 16.17
C ILE A 40 18.37 6.43 15.63
N GLU A 41 19.09 5.84 14.68
CA GLU A 41 20.29 6.43 14.09
C GLU A 41 20.00 7.70 13.26
N MET A 42 18.74 7.94 12.91
CA MET A 42 18.34 9.12 12.14
C MET A 42 17.89 10.22 13.07
N GLU A 43 18.30 11.44 12.79
CA GLU A 43 17.83 12.63 13.48
C GLU A 43 16.65 13.22 12.70
N ILE A 44 15.51 13.36 13.37
CA ILE A 44 14.26 13.87 12.80
C ILE A 44 13.96 15.19 13.47
N LYS A 45 13.85 16.27 12.68
CA LYS A 45 13.54 17.61 13.19
C LYS A 45 12.31 18.17 12.48
N GLN A 46 11.48 18.84 13.24
CA GLN A 46 10.38 19.64 12.72
C GLN A 46 10.72 21.11 12.83
N GLU A 47 10.71 21.81 11.72
CA GLU A 47 10.95 23.26 11.61
C GLU A 47 9.72 23.92 10.99
N GLY A 48 8.86 24.47 11.85
CA GLY A 48 7.60 25.07 11.41
C GLY A 48 6.68 24.06 10.71
N ALA A 49 6.41 24.26 9.42
CA ALA A 49 5.54 23.43 8.60
C ALA A 49 6.29 22.34 7.81
N GLU A 50 7.54 22.08 8.13
CA GLU A 50 8.37 21.09 7.43
C GLU A 50 9.03 20.12 8.41
N VAL A 51 9.15 18.85 7.98
CA VAL A 51 9.95 17.83 8.68
C VAL A 51 11.17 17.51 7.85
N THR A 52 12.33 17.58 8.48
CA THR A 52 13.62 17.22 7.90
C THR A 52 14.21 16.01 8.59
N VAL A 53 14.91 15.18 7.83
CA VAL A 53 15.61 14.00 8.33
C VAL A 53 17.09 14.17 8.04
N SER A 54 17.93 13.99 9.04
CA SER A 54 19.39 14.02 8.89
C SER A 54 20.01 12.67 9.29
N ARG A 55 21.24 12.44 8.84
CA ARG A 55 22.02 11.24 9.15
C ARG A 55 23.37 11.60 9.73
N PRO A 56 23.93 10.77 10.66
CA PRO A 56 25.17 11.10 11.35
C PRO A 56 26.43 10.98 10.46
N ASN A 57 26.39 10.10 9.45
CA ASN A 57 27.55 9.85 8.58
C ASN A 57 27.12 9.32 7.20
N ASP A 58 28.11 9.11 6.31
CA ASP A 58 27.91 8.71 4.91
C ASP A 58 28.10 7.20 4.65
N LEU A 59 28.02 6.37 5.70
CA LEU A 59 28.04 4.92 5.54
C LEU A 59 26.87 4.44 4.67
N LYS A 60 27.06 3.35 3.94
CA LYS A 60 26.04 2.78 3.04
C LYS A 60 24.70 2.53 3.75
N ARG A 61 24.76 1.98 4.97
CA ARG A 61 23.58 1.75 5.82
C ARG A 61 22.84 3.05 6.14
N MET A 62 23.57 4.10 6.57
CA MET A 62 22.96 5.39 6.92
C MET A 62 22.31 6.07 5.71
N LYS A 63 22.92 5.97 4.53
CA LYS A 63 22.31 6.46 3.29
C LYS A 63 21.00 5.75 2.96
N SER A 64 20.92 4.43 3.19
CA SER A 64 19.70 3.65 2.97
C SER A 64 18.61 4.02 3.99
N LEU A 65 18.94 4.07 5.27
CA LEU A 65 18.01 4.43 6.34
C LEU A 65 17.49 5.86 6.19
N HIS A 66 18.33 6.81 5.78
CA HIS A 66 17.94 8.20 5.56
C HIS A 66 16.79 8.32 4.54
N GLY A 67 16.92 7.69 3.38
CA GLY A 67 15.86 7.70 2.36
C GLY A 67 14.61 6.93 2.80
N LEU A 68 14.78 5.81 3.50
CA LEU A 68 13.68 5.04 4.05
C LEU A 68 12.88 5.82 5.08
N THR A 69 13.55 6.39 6.09
CA THR A 69 12.90 7.16 7.17
C THR A 69 12.11 8.34 6.61
N ARG A 70 12.72 9.11 5.71
CA ARG A 70 12.02 10.20 5.03
C ARG A 70 10.77 9.73 4.30
N THR A 71 10.87 8.63 3.56
CA THR A 71 9.75 8.09 2.79
C THR A 71 8.63 7.57 3.69
N LEU A 72 8.96 6.94 4.81
CA LEU A 72 7.97 6.46 5.79
C LEU A 72 7.17 7.62 6.38
N ILE A 73 7.83 8.70 6.83
CA ILE A 73 7.15 9.89 7.36
C ILE A 73 6.26 10.51 6.27
N HIS A 74 6.78 10.69 5.07
CA HIS A 74 6.00 11.23 3.96
C HIS A 74 4.76 10.38 3.64
N ASN A 75 4.91 9.06 3.64
CA ASN A 75 3.78 8.15 3.45
C ASN A 75 2.74 8.28 4.58
N MET A 76 3.16 8.50 5.83
CA MET A 76 2.23 8.73 6.93
C MET A 76 1.46 10.04 6.74
N VAL A 77 2.14 11.13 6.38
CA VAL A 77 1.51 12.43 6.10
C VAL A 77 0.47 12.31 4.98
N VAL A 78 0.83 11.74 3.82
CA VAL A 78 -0.10 11.51 2.71
C VAL A 78 -1.24 10.58 3.11
N GLY A 79 -0.95 9.54 3.89
CA GLY A 79 -1.95 8.58 4.35
C GLY A 79 -3.05 9.20 5.20
N VAL A 80 -2.71 10.07 6.14
CA VAL A 80 -3.69 10.74 7.02
C VAL A 80 -4.42 11.89 6.33
N THR A 81 -3.91 12.41 5.20
CA THR A 81 -4.55 13.46 4.40
C THR A 81 -5.42 12.89 3.28
N GLU A 82 -4.81 12.27 2.30
CA GLU A 82 -5.47 11.77 1.08
C GLU A 82 -5.92 10.32 1.24
N GLY A 83 -5.16 9.53 2.01
CA GLY A 83 -5.29 8.08 2.09
C GLY A 83 -4.70 7.39 0.86
N TYR A 84 -4.69 6.06 0.92
CA TYR A 84 -4.20 5.21 -0.16
C TYR A 84 -5.31 4.36 -0.74
N LYS A 85 -5.29 4.17 -2.05
CA LYS A 85 -6.19 3.28 -2.77
C LYS A 85 -5.42 2.36 -3.69
N LYS A 86 -5.84 1.10 -3.76
CA LYS A 86 -5.40 0.10 -4.73
C LYS A 86 -6.61 -0.55 -5.36
N THR A 87 -6.65 -0.61 -6.68
CA THR A 87 -7.74 -1.25 -7.41
C THR A 87 -7.24 -2.55 -8.03
N LEU A 88 -7.99 -3.61 -7.79
CA LEU A 88 -7.77 -4.93 -8.38
C LEU A 88 -8.91 -5.24 -9.35
N GLU A 89 -8.57 -5.90 -10.45
CA GLU A 89 -9.51 -6.38 -11.46
C GLU A 89 -9.54 -7.90 -11.47
N ILE A 90 -10.74 -8.46 -11.44
CA ILE A 90 -10.97 -9.90 -11.50
C ILE A 90 -11.32 -10.24 -12.94
N ASN A 91 -10.50 -11.06 -13.59
CA ASN A 91 -10.71 -11.52 -14.95
C ASN A 91 -10.93 -13.04 -14.97
N GLY A 92 -12.02 -13.48 -15.60
CA GLY A 92 -12.33 -14.88 -15.76
C GLY A 92 -13.83 -15.14 -15.85
N VAL A 93 -14.23 -16.11 -16.66
CA VAL A 93 -15.65 -16.52 -16.76
C VAL A 93 -16.09 -17.13 -15.44
N GLY A 94 -17.15 -16.60 -14.85
CA GLY A 94 -17.69 -17.04 -13.56
C GLY A 94 -16.90 -16.53 -12.34
N TYR A 95 -15.81 -15.76 -12.52
CA TYR A 95 -15.10 -15.13 -11.43
C TYR A 95 -15.85 -13.88 -10.96
N ARG A 96 -16.03 -13.75 -9.66
CA ARG A 96 -16.71 -12.59 -9.07
C ARG A 96 -16.27 -12.40 -7.61
N ALA A 97 -16.52 -11.24 -7.07
CA ALA A 97 -16.38 -10.94 -5.66
C ALA A 97 -17.72 -10.50 -5.06
N GLN A 98 -17.93 -10.81 -3.79
CA GLN A 98 -19.04 -10.34 -2.98
C GLN A 98 -18.49 -9.77 -1.67
N LYS A 99 -19.14 -8.73 -1.16
CA LYS A 99 -18.76 -8.10 0.10
C LYS A 99 -19.94 -8.17 1.06
N ASN A 100 -19.69 -8.68 2.26
CA ASN A 100 -20.64 -8.71 3.34
C ASN A 100 -19.99 -8.16 4.63
N GLY A 101 -20.34 -6.91 4.97
CA GLY A 101 -19.67 -6.21 6.07
C GLY A 101 -18.15 -6.13 5.85
N LYS A 102 -17.37 -6.70 6.77
CA LYS A 102 -15.90 -6.76 6.67
C LYS A 102 -15.37 -7.98 5.91
N THR A 103 -16.25 -8.92 5.51
CA THR A 103 -15.83 -10.14 4.82
C THR A 103 -15.94 -9.95 3.32
N LEU A 104 -14.83 -10.18 2.62
CA LEU A 104 -14.72 -10.23 1.16
C LEU A 104 -14.70 -11.69 0.73
N THR A 105 -15.71 -12.11 -0.02
CA THR A 105 -15.84 -13.48 -0.56
C THR A 105 -15.48 -13.48 -2.04
N LEU A 106 -14.52 -14.31 -2.41
CA LEU A 106 -13.98 -14.41 -3.76
C LEU A 106 -14.36 -15.76 -4.39
N PHE A 107 -15.03 -15.71 -5.54
CA PHE A 107 -15.34 -16.88 -6.37
C PHE A 107 -14.37 -16.90 -7.54
N LEU A 108 -13.35 -17.76 -7.47
CA LEU A 108 -12.19 -17.76 -8.39
C LEU A 108 -12.03 -19.09 -9.12
N GLY A 109 -13.12 -19.84 -9.31
CA GLY A 109 -13.09 -21.13 -9.99
C GLY A 109 -12.48 -22.27 -9.19
N TYR A 110 -12.48 -22.16 -7.88
CA TYR A 110 -12.20 -23.24 -6.94
C TYR A 110 -13.51 -23.92 -6.52
N SER A 111 -13.41 -25.12 -5.95
CA SER A 111 -14.58 -25.89 -5.44
C SER A 111 -15.30 -25.18 -4.28
N HIS A 112 -14.63 -24.25 -3.60
CA HIS A 112 -15.15 -23.46 -2.49
C HIS A 112 -14.79 -21.98 -2.67
N PRO A 113 -15.61 -21.05 -2.16
CA PRO A 113 -15.26 -19.65 -2.13
C PRO A 113 -14.09 -19.39 -1.17
N ILE A 114 -13.34 -18.32 -1.43
CA ILE A 114 -12.27 -17.85 -0.53
C ILE A 114 -12.80 -16.65 0.23
N GLU A 115 -12.81 -16.74 1.55
CA GLU A 115 -13.20 -15.65 2.42
C GLU A 115 -11.97 -14.94 2.97
N MET A 116 -12.01 -13.63 2.96
CA MET A 116 -10.96 -12.76 3.50
C MET A 116 -11.62 -11.66 4.33
N ILE A 117 -11.05 -11.40 5.51
CA ILE A 117 -11.53 -10.35 6.40
C ILE A 117 -10.65 -9.13 6.21
N ASP A 118 -11.27 -7.96 6.09
CA ASP A 118 -10.52 -6.70 6.01
C ASP A 118 -9.71 -6.47 7.30
N PRO A 119 -8.40 -6.24 7.19
CA PRO A 119 -7.58 -5.94 8.33
C PRO A 119 -7.91 -4.57 8.92
N GLU A 120 -7.55 -4.35 10.16
CA GLU A 120 -7.79 -3.09 10.85
C GLU A 120 -7.13 -1.89 10.13
N GLY A 121 -7.93 -0.85 9.87
CA GLY A 121 -7.50 0.36 9.17
C GLY A 121 -7.47 0.22 7.64
N VAL A 122 -7.98 -0.89 7.09
CA VAL A 122 -8.15 -1.11 5.65
C VAL A 122 -9.59 -1.47 5.37
N GLU A 123 -10.14 -0.93 4.31
CA GLU A 123 -11.49 -1.21 3.84
C GLU A 123 -11.45 -1.66 2.37
N SER A 124 -12.16 -2.75 2.07
CA SER A 124 -12.41 -3.17 0.70
C SER A 124 -13.83 -2.81 0.27
N ALA A 125 -13.96 -2.25 -0.93
CA ALA A 125 -15.24 -1.96 -1.57
C ALA A 125 -15.29 -2.61 -2.95
N LEU A 126 -16.48 -2.89 -3.44
CA LEU A 126 -16.68 -3.42 -4.78
C LEU A 126 -17.24 -2.35 -5.73
N GLU A 127 -16.58 -2.17 -6.86
CA GLU A 127 -17.12 -1.44 -8.00
C GLU A 127 -17.63 -2.44 -9.04
N GLY A 128 -18.90 -2.85 -8.89
CA GLY A 128 -19.46 -3.98 -9.64
C GLY A 128 -18.99 -5.33 -9.08
N GLN A 129 -19.03 -6.39 -9.92
CA GLN A 129 -18.67 -7.75 -9.48
C GLN A 129 -17.18 -8.09 -9.70
N ASN A 130 -16.48 -7.30 -10.50
CA ASN A 130 -15.15 -7.64 -11.02
C ASN A 130 -14.06 -6.65 -10.62
N LYS A 131 -14.37 -5.61 -9.87
CA LYS A 131 -13.38 -4.65 -9.38
C LYS A 131 -13.45 -4.55 -7.86
N ILE A 132 -12.29 -4.68 -7.22
CA ILE A 132 -12.12 -4.51 -5.78
C ILE A 132 -11.27 -3.26 -5.56
N VAL A 133 -11.79 -2.30 -4.83
CA VAL A 133 -11.07 -1.10 -4.40
C VAL A 133 -10.70 -1.28 -2.93
N ILE A 134 -9.43 -1.22 -2.64
CA ILE A 134 -8.88 -1.34 -1.29
C ILE A 134 -8.40 0.04 -0.88
N SER A 135 -8.88 0.55 0.23
CA SER A 135 -8.54 1.87 0.76
C SER A 135 -8.12 1.82 2.23
N GLY A 136 -7.30 2.77 2.64
CA GLY A 136 -6.83 2.90 4.01
C GLY A 136 -5.84 4.05 4.18
N ILE A 137 -5.52 4.33 5.43
CA ILE A 137 -4.55 5.37 5.77
C ILE A 137 -3.11 4.87 5.72
N ASP A 138 -2.88 3.57 5.94
CA ASP A 138 -1.55 2.97 5.95
C ASP A 138 -1.24 2.33 4.58
N LYS A 139 -0.27 2.91 3.88
CA LYS A 139 0.21 2.42 2.58
C LYS A 139 0.67 0.97 2.61
N GLU A 140 1.32 0.57 3.70
CA GLU A 140 1.87 -0.77 3.87
C GLU A 140 0.75 -1.79 4.00
N LYS A 141 -0.22 -1.54 4.90
CA LYS A 141 -1.39 -2.42 5.10
C LYS A 141 -2.26 -2.55 3.84
N VAL A 142 -2.53 -1.41 3.16
CA VAL A 142 -3.29 -1.39 1.90
C VAL A 142 -2.55 -2.20 0.82
N GLY A 143 -1.23 -2.01 0.71
CA GLY A 143 -0.39 -2.73 -0.25
C GLY A 143 -0.32 -4.22 0.03
N GLN A 144 -0.14 -4.60 1.28
CA GLN A 144 -0.07 -5.99 1.73
C GLN A 144 -1.39 -6.73 1.46
N TYR A 145 -2.51 -6.15 1.89
CA TYR A 145 -3.83 -6.75 1.69
C TYR A 145 -4.18 -6.92 0.20
N ALA A 146 -3.85 -5.92 -0.63
CA ALA A 146 -4.00 -6.01 -2.08
C ALA A 146 -3.16 -7.15 -2.68
N ALA A 147 -1.93 -7.34 -2.21
CA ALA A 147 -1.06 -8.42 -2.66
C ALA A 147 -1.59 -9.79 -2.22
N GLU A 148 -2.13 -9.91 -1.02
CA GLU A 148 -2.75 -11.13 -0.52
C GLU A 148 -3.98 -11.53 -1.33
N ILE A 149 -4.87 -10.59 -1.65
CA ILE A 149 -6.02 -10.84 -2.53
C ILE A 149 -5.55 -11.30 -3.91
N ARG A 150 -4.57 -10.60 -4.50
CA ARG A 150 -4.02 -10.98 -5.81
C ARG A 150 -3.38 -12.36 -5.79
N SER A 151 -2.72 -12.74 -4.71
CA SER A 151 -2.06 -14.05 -4.57
C SER A 151 -3.04 -15.23 -4.56
N LYS A 152 -4.30 -15.01 -4.16
CA LYS A 152 -5.33 -16.08 -4.15
C LYS A 152 -5.58 -16.67 -5.53
N ARG A 153 -5.45 -15.86 -6.58
CA ARG A 153 -5.47 -16.31 -7.98
C ARG A 153 -4.68 -15.34 -8.84
N ALA A 154 -3.37 -15.52 -8.92
CA ALA A 154 -2.51 -14.70 -9.79
C ALA A 154 -2.92 -14.85 -11.27
N PRO A 155 -2.79 -13.80 -12.09
CA PRO A 155 -3.18 -13.83 -13.48
C PRO A 155 -2.30 -14.80 -14.27
N GLU A 156 -2.93 -15.65 -15.08
CA GLU A 156 -2.23 -16.63 -15.91
C GLU A 156 -1.78 -16.01 -17.25
N PRO A 157 -0.71 -16.51 -17.88
CA PRO A 157 -0.10 -15.86 -19.05
C PRO A 157 -0.83 -16.14 -20.38
N TYR A 158 -1.82 -17.03 -20.44
CA TYR A 158 -2.48 -17.36 -21.70
C TYR A 158 -3.74 -16.53 -21.95
N LYS A 159 -4.79 -16.72 -21.15
CA LYS A 159 -6.05 -15.98 -21.26
C LYS A 159 -6.11 -14.78 -20.30
N GLY A 160 -5.16 -14.66 -19.36
CA GLY A 160 -5.10 -13.60 -18.37
C GLY A 160 -6.15 -13.74 -17.28
N LYS A 161 -6.64 -14.97 -17.02
CA LYS A 161 -7.58 -15.24 -15.92
C LYS A 161 -6.87 -15.08 -14.59
N GLY A 162 -7.53 -14.44 -13.63
CA GLY A 162 -6.99 -14.20 -12.29
C GLY A 162 -7.27 -12.78 -11.82
N ILE A 163 -6.64 -12.39 -10.73
CA ILE A 163 -6.73 -11.08 -10.12
C ILE A 163 -5.44 -10.30 -10.45
N LYS A 164 -5.57 -9.14 -11.05
CA LYS A 164 -4.46 -8.24 -11.36
C LYS A 164 -4.69 -6.85 -10.79
N TYR A 165 -3.64 -6.06 -10.65
CA TYR A 165 -3.80 -4.62 -10.42
C TYR A 165 -4.34 -3.94 -11.69
N ASN A 166 -5.07 -2.86 -11.54
CA ASN A 166 -5.62 -2.09 -12.68
C ASN A 166 -4.56 -1.55 -13.63
N TYR A 167 -3.35 -1.26 -13.13
CA TYR A 167 -2.20 -0.80 -13.93
C TYR A 167 -1.28 -1.94 -14.39
N GLU A 168 -1.56 -3.20 -14.02
CA GLU A 168 -0.71 -4.35 -14.34
C GLU A 168 -0.98 -4.84 -15.76
N HIS A 169 0.05 -4.82 -16.60
CA HIS A 169 0.01 -5.40 -17.92
C HIS A 169 0.54 -6.84 -17.89
N ILE A 170 -0.33 -7.81 -18.24
CA ILE A 170 0.04 -9.21 -18.27
C ILE A 170 0.59 -9.56 -19.65
N ARG A 171 1.88 -9.91 -19.73
CA ARG A 171 2.49 -10.40 -20.98
C ARG A 171 1.88 -11.77 -21.32
N ARG A 172 1.05 -11.79 -22.36
CA ARG A 172 0.41 -13.03 -22.83
C ARG A 172 1.36 -13.86 -23.70
N LYS A 173 1.27 -15.18 -23.54
CA LYS A 173 1.95 -16.17 -24.37
C LYS A 173 0.94 -16.76 -25.36
N ALA A 174 1.41 -17.06 -26.57
CA ALA A 174 0.62 -17.88 -27.51
C ALA A 174 0.57 -19.31 -26.97
N GLY A 175 -0.63 -19.89 -26.94
CA GLY A 175 -0.81 -21.32 -26.63
C GLY A 175 -0.23 -22.20 -27.74
N LYS A 176 -0.10 -23.50 -27.48
CA LYS A 176 0.27 -24.45 -28.52
C LYS A 176 -0.79 -24.42 -29.64
N THR A 177 -0.39 -23.96 -30.81
CA THR A 177 -1.18 -24.12 -32.03
C THR A 177 -1.04 -25.59 -32.46
N GLY A 178 -2.13 -26.37 -32.35
CA GLY A 178 -2.13 -27.70 -32.90
C GLY A 178 -1.84 -27.60 -34.41
N LYS A 179 -0.77 -28.22 -34.86
CA LYS A 179 -0.60 -28.48 -36.31
C LYS A 179 -1.81 -29.30 -36.75
N LYS A 180 -2.64 -28.74 -37.65
CA LYS A 180 -3.53 -29.53 -38.50
C LYS A 180 -2.70 -30.34 -39.45
#